data_7f2fa2dd046b62019500c27651078893
#
_entry.id   7f2fa2dd046b62019500c27651078893
#
_cell.length_a   1.000
_cell.length_b   1.000
_cell.length_c   1.000
_cell.angle_alpha   90.00
_cell.angle_beta   90.00
_cell.angle_gamma   90.00
#
_symmetry.space_group_name_H-M   'P 1'
#
loop_
_entity.id
_entity.type
_entity.pdbx_description
1 polymer ?
#
loop_
_entity_poly.entity_id
_entity_poly.type
_entity_poly.pdbx_seq_one_letter_code
_entity_poly.pdbx_strand_id
1 'polypeptide(L)'
;MYGVSSTRIMDIFDTFVRIKKHTLPRVLLIDKFHFSRSTKYKYPSILMNFKNNLIVDIVVESRTHDIMSDYFFKISLEKKKVEYICTDMNFVFKPLLKTYFPNSTLLIDHFHVIRLINNRLNHTRKRIMRKYAQNKKSLEYRLLKHWYKILLKSGNYIDHEVFKYDKLLKHYVTENMILESLLSFDDELKHAYNAKEEYLIFDQVTKEEANNSDKWKEFNNVIKRFKHTQVEESISVAQTLSSWKEEILNSFIWINNRRISNGPVEGKNNYIKKILSNANGMTNFQRARNRILYSQNKYETYSMNEHKNKIKRTGNPRGAYKKTKIVKTYK
;
A
#
# COMPACT_ATOMS: atom_id res chain seq x y z
N MET A 1 -13.74 -30.35 -23.73
CA MET A 1 -12.70 -29.29 -23.59
C MET A 1 -12.64 -28.55 -24.92
N TYR A 2 -13.08 -27.29 -24.96
CA TYR A 2 -13.03 -26.53 -26.19
C TYR A 2 -11.58 -26.13 -26.47
N GLY A 3 -10.99 -26.63 -27.57
CA GLY A 3 -9.56 -26.47 -27.94
C GLY A 3 -9.18 -25.05 -28.40
N VAL A 4 -9.52 -24.03 -27.59
CA VAL A 4 -9.18 -22.64 -27.88
C VAL A 4 -7.88 -22.28 -27.19
N SER A 5 -6.89 -21.82 -27.96
CA SER A 5 -5.60 -21.41 -27.41
C SER A 5 -5.75 -20.17 -26.50
N SER A 6 -4.84 -20.04 -25.51
CA SER A 6 -4.80 -18.85 -24.63
C SER A 6 -4.64 -17.54 -25.42
N THR A 7 -3.91 -17.55 -26.52
CA THR A 7 -3.78 -16.39 -27.42
C THR A 7 -5.13 -16.01 -28.05
N ARG A 8 -5.92 -17.00 -28.47
CA ARG A 8 -7.23 -16.75 -29.06
C ARG A 8 -8.20 -16.17 -28.02
N ILE A 9 -8.17 -16.67 -26.76
CA ILE A 9 -8.98 -16.12 -25.67
C ILE A 9 -8.61 -14.66 -25.43
N MET A 10 -7.30 -14.32 -25.41
CA MET A 10 -6.86 -12.94 -25.27
C MET A 10 -7.34 -12.04 -26.42
N ASP A 11 -7.28 -12.54 -27.67
CA ASP A 11 -7.74 -11.78 -28.83
C ASP A 11 -9.25 -11.54 -28.79
N ILE A 12 -10.02 -12.51 -28.36
CA ILE A 12 -11.47 -12.38 -28.14
C ILE A 12 -11.72 -11.31 -27.06
N PHE A 13 -11.05 -11.40 -25.93
CA PHE A 13 -11.19 -10.41 -24.85
C PHE A 13 -10.87 -8.99 -25.34
N ASP A 14 -9.74 -8.80 -26.03
CA ASP A 14 -9.31 -7.51 -26.56
C ASP A 14 -10.29 -6.96 -27.64
N THR A 15 -11.00 -7.85 -28.34
CA THR A 15 -11.93 -7.47 -29.41
C THR A 15 -13.31 -7.09 -28.86
N PHE A 16 -13.85 -7.86 -27.94
CA PHE A 16 -15.26 -7.74 -27.53
C PHE A 16 -15.45 -7.02 -26.19
N VAL A 17 -14.50 -7.08 -25.27
CA VAL A 17 -14.67 -6.48 -23.95
C VAL A 17 -14.30 -5.00 -23.96
N ARG A 18 -15.24 -4.16 -23.55
CA ARG A 18 -15.03 -2.72 -23.34
C ARG A 18 -15.12 -2.41 -21.87
N ILE A 19 -14.10 -1.72 -21.37
CA ILE A 19 -14.06 -1.27 -19.98
C ILE A 19 -14.82 0.05 -19.87
N LYS A 20 -15.87 0.05 -19.06
CA LYS A 20 -16.63 1.27 -18.77
C LYS A 20 -15.74 2.25 -17.99
N LYS A 21 -15.66 3.48 -18.43
CA LYS A 21 -14.98 4.54 -17.71
C LYS A 21 -15.87 5.00 -16.55
N HIS A 22 -15.36 4.90 -15.32
CA HIS A 22 -16.02 5.44 -14.15
C HIS A 22 -15.70 6.93 -13.98
N THR A 23 -16.68 7.67 -13.45
CA THR A 23 -16.48 9.06 -13.05
C THR A 23 -15.74 9.11 -11.71
N LEU A 24 -15.05 10.22 -11.46
CA LEU A 24 -14.38 10.43 -10.17
C LEU A 24 -15.41 10.48 -9.04
N PRO A 25 -15.16 9.77 -7.92
CA PRO A 25 -16.05 9.75 -6.77
C PRO A 25 -15.86 10.97 -5.86
N ARG A 26 -16.81 11.18 -4.95
CA ARG A 26 -16.68 12.18 -3.87
C ARG A 26 -15.45 11.94 -2.99
N VAL A 27 -15.17 10.67 -2.67
CA VAL A 27 -13.98 10.24 -1.91
C VAL A 27 -13.14 9.33 -2.77
N LEU A 28 -11.98 9.83 -3.18
CA LEU A 28 -11.03 9.15 -4.04
C LEU A 28 -9.88 8.55 -3.20
N LEU A 29 -9.66 7.26 -3.34
CA LEU A 29 -8.51 6.56 -2.79
C LEU A 29 -7.46 6.39 -3.87
N ILE A 30 -6.20 6.70 -3.55
CA ILE A 30 -5.06 6.55 -4.46
C ILE A 30 -3.96 5.77 -3.75
N ASP A 31 -3.52 4.67 -4.35
CA ASP A 31 -2.40 3.87 -3.87
C ASP A 31 -1.61 3.29 -5.05
N LYS A 32 -0.43 2.76 -4.79
CA LYS A 32 0.46 2.16 -5.77
C LYS A 32 0.57 0.66 -5.57
N PHE A 33 0.73 -0.07 -6.68
CA PHE A 33 1.08 -1.47 -6.61
C PHE A 33 2.27 -1.80 -7.51
N HIS A 34 2.98 -2.87 -7.19
CA HIS A 34 4.06 -3.34 -8.03
C HIS A 34 3.48 -4.15 -9.19
N PHE A 35 3.73 -3.70 -10.43
CA PHE A 35 3.27 -4.38 -11.64
C PHE A 35 4.31 -5.37 -12.17
N SER A 36 5.49 -4.89 -12.58
CA SER A 36 6.54 -5.74 -13.14
C SER A 36 7.92 -5.07 -13.05
N ARG A 37 8.96 -5.87 -12.83
CA ARG A 37 10.35 -5.40 -12.84
C ARG A 37 10.88 -5.16 -14.25
N SER A 38 10.37 -5.90 -15.23
CA SER A 38 10.85 -5.91 -16.62
C SER A 38 10.25 -4.82 -17.51
N THR A 39 9.35 -4.00 -16.99
CA THR A 39 8.70 -2.93 -17.76
C THR A 39 9.05 -1.55 -17.19
N LYS A 40 8.90 -0.52 -18.03
CA LYS A 40 9.01 0.87 -17.57
C LYS A 40 7.90 1.26 -16.58
N TYR A 41 6.82 0.47 -16.48
CA TYR A 41 5.65 0.71 -15.64
C TYR A 41 5.71 -0.09 -14.33
N LYS A 42 6.73 0.17 -13.50
CA LYS A 42 6.98 -0.62 -12.29
C LYS A 42 5.89 -0.47 -11.22
N TYR A 43 5.38 0.74 -11.03
CA TYR A 43 4.47 1.10 -9.94
C TYR A 43 3.30 1.95 -10.45
N PRO A 44 2.31 1.35 -11.12
CA PRO A 44 1.09 2.08 -11.47
C PRO A 44 0.28 2.44 -10.23
N SER A 45 -0.50 3.53 -10.35
CA SER A 45 -1.44 3.97 -9.33
C SER A 45 -2.84 3.43 -9.61
N ILE A 46 -3.48 2.91 -8.57
CA ILE A 46 -4.88 2.53 -8.56
C ILE A 46 -5.71 3.69 -8.01
N LEU A 47 -6.75 4.08 -8.72
CA LEU A 47 -7.74 5.03 -8.30
C LEU A 47 -9.02 4.28 -7.94
N MET A 48 -9.55 4.48 -6.73
CA MET A 48 -10.69 3.69 -6.25
C MET A 48 -11.72 4.56 -5.56
N ASN A 49 -12.98 4.18 -5.68
CA ASN A 49 -14.09 4.80 -5.00
C ASN A 49 -14.23 4.21 -3.59
N PHE A 50 -14.10 5.05 -2.56
CA PHE A 50 -14.25 4.65 -1.15
C PHE A 50 -15.64 4.10 -0.81
N LYS A 51 -16.70 4.62 -1.44
CA LYS A 51 -18.10 4.26 -1.12
C LYS A 51 -18.42 2.81 -1.49
N ASN A 52 -18.05 2.39 -2.70
CA ASN A 52 -18.46 1.09 -3.25
C ASN A 52 -17.30 0.14 -3.56
N ASN A 53 -16.05 0.56 -3.27
CA ASN A 53 -14.82 -0.19 -3.50
C ASN A 53 -14.59 -0.58 -4.98
N LEU A 54 -15.18 0.16 -5.93
CA LEU A 54 -14.92 -0.04 -7.36
C LEU A 54 -13.63 0.69 -7.77
N ILE A 55 -12.86 0.04 -8.63
CA ILE A 55 -11.68 0.67 -9.23
C ILE A 55 -12.16 1.66 -10.29
N VAL A 56 -11.84 2.93 -10.10
CA VAL A 56 -12.13 4.00 -11.07
C VAL A 56 -11.22 3.86 -12.28
N ASP A 57 -9.93 3.73 -12.03
CA ASP A 57 -8.92 3.52 -13.05
C ASP A 57 -7.60 2.96 -12.48
N ILE A 58 -6.74 2.49 -13.40
CA ILE A 58 -5.35 2.15 -13.11
C ILE A 58 -4.50 2.97 -14.06
N VAL A 59 -3.72 3.89 -13.49
CA VAL A 59 -2.93 4.86 -14.23
C VAL A 59 -1.47 4.49 -14.18
N VAL A 60 -0.83 4.53 -15.33
CA VAL A 60 0.62 4.41 -15.41
C VAL A 60 1.24 5.56 -14.66
N GLU A 61 2.07 5.25 -13.69
CA GLU A 61 2.97 6.22 -13.12
C GLU A 61 4.31 6.15 -13.84
N SER A 62 4.77 7.28 -14.33
CA SER A 62 6.20 7.54 -14.35
C SER A 62 6.57 8.13 -13.00
N ARG A 63 7.81 7.95 -12.57
CA ARG A 63 8.36 8.66 -11.41
C ARG A 63 8.38 10.19 -11.64
N THR A 64 8.03 10.64 -12.82
CA THR A 64 7.94 12.02 -13.25
C THR A 64 6.50 12.52 -13.08
N HIS A 65 6.39 13.77 -12.67
CA HIS A 65 5.17 14.54 -12.49
C HIS A 65 4.24 14.50 -13.73
N ASP A 66 4.79 14.30 -14.91
CA ASP A 66 4.15 14.58 -16.20
C ASP A 66 2.97 13.65 -16.54
N ILE A 67 3.11 12.34 -16.36
CA ILE A 67 2.04 11.40 -16.78
C ILE A 67 0.79 11.51 -15.92
N MET A 68 0.96 11.70 -14.60
CA MET A 68 -0.19 11.90 -13.71
C MET A 68 -0.83 13.26 -13.96
N SER A 69 -0.04 14.28 -14.31
CA SER A 69 -0.51 15.59 -14.73
C SER A 69 -1.37 15.48 -15.99
N ASP A 70 -0.90 14.81 -17.03
CA ASP A 70 -1.65 14.56 -18.26
C ASP A 70 -2.95 13.80 -18.02
N TYR A 71 -2.92 12.81 -17.13
CA TYR A 71 -4.12 12.06 -16.77
C TYR A 71 -5.14 12.97 -16.08
N PHE A 72 -4.73 13.72 -15.05
CA PHE A 72 -5.63 14.62 -14.32
C PHE A 72 -6.10 15.82 -15.16
N PHE A 73 -5.30 16.27 -16.11
CA PHE A 73 -5.73 17.28 -17.07
C PHE A 73 -6.90 16.79 -17.93
N LYS A 74 -6.85 15.57 -18.44
CA LYS A 74 -7.89 14.96 -19.29
C LYS A 74 -9.24 14.75 -18.58
N ILE A 75 -9.26 14.69 -17.26
CA ILE A 75 -10.48 14.50 -16.45
C ILE A 75 -10.89 15.77 -15.71
N SER A 76 -10.54 16.94 -16.25
CA SER A 76 -10.68 18.25 -15.58
C SER A 76 -12.09 18.59 -15.09
N LEU A 77 -13.15 18.22 -15.84
CA LEU A 77 -14.54 18.50 -15.47
C LEU A 77 -15.04 17.67 -14.27
N GLU A 78 -14.49 16.48 -14.09
CA GLU A 78 -14.93 15.56 -13.02
C GLU A 78 -14.29 15.90 -11.67
N LYS A 79 -13.18 16.65 -11.65
CA LYS A 79 -12.40 16.99 -10.44
C LYS A 79 -13.21 17.74 -9.40
N LYS A 80 -14.17 18.57 -9.81
CA LYS A 80 -15.03 19.35 -8.90
C LYS A 80 -15.88 18.48 -7.97
N LYS A 81 -16.09 17.21 -8.31
CA LYS A 81 -16.87 16.24 -7.50
C LYS A 81 -16.06 15.62 -6.37
N VAL A 82 -14.73 15.72 -6.41
CA VAL A 82 -13.85 15.11 -5.43
C VAL A 82 -13.68 16.04 -4.24
N GLU A 83 -14.22 15.63 -3.09
CA GLU A 83 -14.11 16.39 -1.84
C GLU A 83 -12.94 15.90 -0.98
N TYR A 84 -12.65 14.60 -1.02
CA TYR A 84 -11.61 13.97 -0.21
C TYR A 84 -10.71 13.08 -1.05
N ILE A 85 -9.40 13.15 -0.81
CA ILE A 85 -8.41 12.29 -1.45
C ILE A 85 -7.55 11.63 -0.37
N CYS A 86 -7.59 10.30 -0.28
CA CYS A 86 -6.72 9.52 0.59
C CYS A 86 -5.56 8.91 -0.20
N THR A 87 -4.34 9.12 0.28
CA THR A 87 -3.12 8.63 -0.36
C THR A 87 -2.05 8.27 0.67
N ASP A 88 -0.94 7.69 0.21
CA ASP A 88 0.27 7.49 1.01
C ASP A 88 1.08 8.80 1.17
N MET A 89 2.04 8.82 2.09
CA MET A 89 2.95 9.96 2.31
C MET A 89 3.98 10.08 1.18
N ASN A 90 3.52 10.50 0.00
CA ASN A 90 4.38 10.70 -1.16
C ASN A 90 4.55 12.20 -1.45
N PHE A 91 5.77 12.71 -1.29
CA PHE A 91 6.09 14.12 -1.51
C PHE A 91 5.85 14.61 -2.95
N VAL A 92 5.90 13.71 -3.94
CA VAL A 92 5.60 14.04 -5.35
C VAL A 92 4.11 14.23 -5.55
N PHE A 93 3.27 13.44 -4.86
CA PHE A 93 1.82 13.51 -5.00
C PHE A 93 1.20 14.73 -4.32
N LYS A 94 1.73 15.16 -3.18
CA LYS A 94 1.16 16.27 -2.42
C LYS A 94 0.99 17.55 -3.25
N PRO A 95 2.02 18.12 -3.90
CA PRO A 95 1.86 19.32 -4.74
C PRO A 95 0.99 19.05 -5.97
N LEU A 96 1.14 17.88 -6.61
CA LEU A 96 0.35 17.49 -7.76
C LEU A 96 -1.16 17.46 -7.43
N LEU A 97 -1.55 16.80 -6.35
CA LEU A 97 -2.95 16.69 -5.94
C LEU A 97 -3.51 18.06 -5.52
N LYS A 98 -2.75 18.89 -4.82
CA LYS A 98 -3.16 20.25 -4.47
C LYS A 98 -3.37 21.13 -5.72
N THR A 99 -2.57 20.97 -6.77
CA THR A 99 -2.72 21.69 -8.04
C THR A 99 -3.96 21.25 -8.82
N TYR A 100 -4.17 19.94 -8.94
CA TYR A 100 -5.27 19.43 -9.76
C TYR A 100 -6.62 19.33 -9.04
N PHE A 101 -6.62 19.27 -7.71
CA PHE A 101 -7.80 19.18 -6.85
C PHE A 101 -7.78 20.27 -5.75
N PRO A 102 -7.76 21.56 -6.10
CA PRO A 102 -7.57 22.64 -5.13
C PRO A 102 -8.66 22.71 -4.06
N ASN A 103 -9.86 22.22 -4.37
CA ASN A 103 -11.01 22.23 -3.45
C ASN A 103 -11.15 20.94 -2.66
N SER A 104 -10.24 19.97 -2.83
CA SER A 104 -10.31 18.70 -2.14
C SER A 104 -9.45 18.69 -0.88
N THR A 105 -9.97 18.08 0.19
CA THR A 105 -9.21 17.82 1.40
C THR A 105 -8.31 16.60 1.18
N LEU A 106 -7.00 16.81 1.23
CA LEU A 106 -6.01 15.73 1.17
C LEU A 106 -5.85 15.12 2.56
N LEU A 107 -5.88 13.81 2.64
CA LEU A 107 -5.63 13.05 3.86
C LEU A 107 -4.67 11.89 3.61
N ILE A 108 -3.91 11.54 4.64
CA ILE A 108 -2.95 10.44 4.61
C ILE A 108 -3.59 9.19 5.21
N ASP A 109 -3.37 8.06 4.55
CA ASP A 109 -3.76 6.78 5.12
C ASP A 109 -2.98 6.49 6.42
N HIS A 110 -3.70 6.36 7.53
CA HIS A 110 -3.13 6.18 8.85
C HIS A 110 -2.25 4.92 8.97
N PHE A 111 -2.56 3.85 8.23
CA PHE A 111 -1.72 2.65 8.21
C PHE A 111 -0.31 2.91 7.68
N HIS A 112 -0.15 3.85 6.74
CA HIS A 112 1.17 4.24 6.25
C HIS A 112 1.99 4.99 7.30
N VAL A 113 1.34 5.77 8.17
CA VAL A 113 1.99 6.44 9.30
C VAL A 113 2.46 5.40 10.32
N ILE A 114 1.59 4.47 10.71
CA ILE A 114 1.95 3.36 11.62
C ILE A 114 3.10 2.53 11.03
N ARG A 115 3.05 2.22 9.76
CA ARG A 115 4.14 1.50 9.06
C ARG A 115 5.46 2.26 9.10
N LEU A 116 5.44 3.60 8.90
CA LEU A 116 6.64 4.44 9.02
C LEU A 116 7.24 4.32 10.41
N ILE A 117 6.42 4.50 11.46
CA ILE A 117 6.86 4.45 12.87
C ILE A 117 7.44 3.08 13.19
N ASN A 118 6.75 2.01 12.84
CA ASN A 118 7.22 0.63 13.04
C ASN A 118 8.54 0.34 12.31
N ASN A 119 8.70 0.84 11.09
CA ASN A 119 9.96 0.69 10.34
C ASN A 119 11.11 1.41 11.04
N ARG A 120 10.89 2.61 11.55
CA ARG A 120 11.92 3.38 12.28
C ARG A 120 12.28 2.72 13.60
N LEU A 121 11.29 2.28 14.39
CA LEU A 121 11.54 1.48 15.59
C LEU A 121 12.35 0.20 15.28
N ASN A 122 12.02 -0.49 14.19
CA ASN A 122 12.80 -1.66 13.78
C ASN A 122 14.24 -1.31 13.33
N HIS A 123 14.48 -0.10 12.81
CA HIS A 123 15.82 0.39 12.52
C HIS A 123 16.60 0.63 13.82
N THR A 124 16.00 1.30 14.83
CA THR A 124 16.57 1.46 16.17
C THR A 124 16.96 0.09 16.76
N ARG A 125 16.02 -0.87 16.76
CA ARG A 125 16.27 -2.26 17.20
C ARG A 125 17.46 -2.89 16.47
N LYS A 126 17.54 -2.77 15.15
CA LYS A 126 18.64 -3.34 14.35
C LYS A 126 19.97 -2.67 14.67
N ARG A 127 19.97 -1.36 14.92
CA ARG A 127 21.17 -0.61 15.32
C ARG A 127 21.67 -1.10 16.68
N ILE A 128 20.77 -1.22 17.65
CA ILE A 128 21.08 -1.75 18.99
C ILE A 128 21.57 -3.19 18.92
N MET A 129 20.88 -4.06 18.16
CA MET A 129 21.27 -5.45 17.95
C MET A 129 22.71 -5.57 17.42
N ARG A 130 23.17 -4.62 16.59
CA ARG A 130 24.56 -4.60 16.08
C ARG A 130 25.59 -4.37 17.17
N LYS A 131 25.26 -3.69 18.29
CA LYS A 131 26.15 -3.55 19.45
C LYS A 131 26.55 -4.92 20.01
N TYR A 132 25.67 -5.93 19.88
CA TYR A 132 25.89 -7.31 20.34
C TYR A 132 26.38 -8.28 19.24
N ALA A 133 26.70 -7.77 18.04
CA ALA A 133 26.99 -8.61 16.87
C ALA A 133 28.32 -9.41 17.00
N GLN A 134 29.25 -8.98 17.86
CA GLN A 134 30.49 -9.70 18.14
C GLN A 134 30.22 -11.04 18.84
N ASN A 135 29.20 -11.12 19.70
CA ASN A 135 28.73 -12.35 20.30
C ASN A 135 27.29 -12.67 19.87
N LYS A 136 27.14 -13.28 18.70
CA LYS A 136 25.82 -13.68 18.17
C LYS A 136 25.11 -14.78 19.00
N LYS A 137 25.80 -15.36 19.98
CA LYS A 137 25.24 -16.31 20.94
C LYS A 137 24.68 -15.62 22.19
N SER A 138 24.96 -14.31 22.39
CA SER A 138 24.43 -13.57 23.53
C SER A 138 22.90 -13.61 23.55
N LEU A 139 22.34 -13.50 24.73
CA LEU A 139 20.90 -13.52 24.94
C LEU A 139 20.24 -12.32 24.24
N GLU A 140 20.81 -11.14 24.39
CA GLU A 140 20.36 -9.86 23.83
C GLU A 140 20.27 -9.94 22.31
N TYR A 141 21.34 -10.38 21.63
CA TYR A 141 21.35 -10.53 20.17
C TYR A 141 20.25 -11.48 19.70
N ARG A 142 20.11 -12.62 20.38
CA ARG A 142 19.15 -13.67 20.00
C ARG A 142 17.71 -13.23 20.23
N LEU A 143 17.40 -12.60 21.36
CA LEU A 143 16.07 -12.07 21.67
C LEU A 143 15.68 -10.94 20.72
N LEU A 144 16.54 -9.93 20.51
CA LEU A 144 16.31 -8.83 19.57
C LEU A 144 16.09 -9.33 18.14
N LYS A 145 16.76 -10.42 17.75
CA LYS A 145 16.60 -11.04 16.42
C LYS A 145 15.31 -11.82 16.28
N HIS A 146 14.95 -12.60 17.29
CA HIS A 146 13.85 -13.57 17.23
C HIS A 146 12.50 -12.90 17.50
N TRP A 147 12.41 -12.12 18.56
CA TRP A 147 11.15 -11.58 19.08
C TRP A 147 10.81 -10.16 18.62
N TYR A 148 11.47 -9.66 17.56
CA TYR A 148 11.27 -8.28 17.07
C TYR A 148 9.81 -7.94 16.73
N LYS A 149 8.98 -8.94 16.37
CA LYS A 149 7.57 -8.70 16.03
C LYS A 149 6.76 -8.21 17.23
N ILE A 150 7.14 -8.58 18.44
CA ILE A 150 6.50 -8.11 19.68
C ILE A 150 6.66 -6.59 19.82
N LEU A 151 7.84 -6.05 19.52
CA LEU A 151 8.08 -4.60 19.53
C LEU A 151 7.19 -3.84 18.53
N LEU A 152 6.78 -4.49 17.43
CA LEU A 152 5.97 -3.87 16.37
C LEU A 152 4.47 -4.02 16.61
N LYS A 153 4.06 -4.89 17.54
CA LYS A 153 2.67 -5.01 18.00
C LYS A 153 2.26 -3.73 18.76
N SER A 154 0.96 -3.39 18.73
CA SER A 154 0.41 -2.42 19.69
C SER A 154 0.35 -3.05 21.08
N GLY A 155 0.63 -2.27 22.11
CA GLY A 155 0.57 -2.69 23.51
C GLY A 155 -0.76 -3.36 23.89
N ASN A 156 -1.87 -2.87 23.34
CA ASN A 156 -3.21 -3.44 23.56
C ASN A 156 -3.38 -4.88 23.06
N TYR A 157 -2.49 -5.36 22.19
CA TYR A 157 -2.53 -6.73 21.65
C TYR A 157 -1.40 -7.62 22.21
N ILE A 158 -0.61 -7.13 23.18
CA ILE A 158 0.39 -7.93 23.87
C ILE A 158 -0.33 -8.86 24.84
N ASP A 159 0.03 -10.14 24.79
CA ASP A 159 -0.55 -11.15 25.65
C ASP A 159 0.14 -11.14 27.04
N HIS A 160 -0.66 -10.90 28.10
CA HIS A 160 -0.20 -10.84 29.48
C HIS A 160 -0.47 -12.13 30.26
N GLU A 161 -1.29 -13.06 29.73
CA GLU A 161 -1.86 -14.17 30.49
C GLU A 161 -1.32 -15.54 30.05
N VAL A 162 -1.08 -15.73 28.76
CA VAL A 162 -0.74 -17.04 28.20
C VAL A 162 0.76 -17.29 28.32
N PHE A 163 1.13 -18.20 29.23
CA PHE A 163 2.51 -18.64 29.41
C PHE A 163 2.90 -19.67 28.35
N LYS A 164 4.01 -19.45 27.65
CA LYS A 164 4.61 -20.37 26.67
C LYS A 164 6.07 -20.59 27.00
N TYR A 165 6.55 -21.83 26.86
CA TYR A 165 7.97 -22.11 27.06
C TYR A 165 8.81 -21.47 25.99
N ASP A 166 9.69 -20.54 26.36
CA ASP A 166 10.64 -19.93 25.44
C ASP A 166 12.01 -20.63 25.51
N LYS A 167 12.48 -21.10 24.33
CA LYS A 167 13.75 -21.85 24.24
C LYS A 167 14.99 -20.98 24.45
N LEU A 168 14.90 -19.65 24.28
CA LEU A 168 16.00 -18.72 24.48
C LEU A 168 16.15 -18.35 25.95
N LEU A 169 15.01 -18.11 26.61
CA LEU A 169 14.93 -17.77 28.03
C LEU A 169 14.95 -19.01 28.94
N LYS A 170 14.64 -20.21 28.38
CA LYS A 170 14.60 -21.51 29.09
C LYS A 170 13.60 -21.58 30.25
N HIS A 171 12.54 -20.79 30.19
CA HIS A 171 11.43 -20.83 31.13
C HIS A 171 10.09 -20.44 30.46
N TYR A 172 8.99 -20.53 31.19
CA TYR A 172 7.67 -20.11 30.71
C TYR A 172 7.53 -18.60 30.87
N VAL A 173 7.11 -17.93 29.78
CA VAL A 173 6.97 -16.47 29.70
C VAL A 173 5.73 -16.08 28.95
N THR A 174 5.16 -14.92 29.26
CA THR A 174 4.14 -14.24 28.45
C THR A 174 4.79 -13.35 27.39
N GLU A 175 4.02 -12.86 26.41
CA GLU A 175 4.53 -11.86 25.45
C GLU A 175 5.01 -10.59 26.16
N ASN A 176 4.31 -10.17 27.24
CA ASN A 176 4.70 -8.99 28.01
C ASN A 176 6.07 -9.18 28.66
N MET A 177 6.34 -10.32 29.27
CA MET A 177 7.66 -10.59 29.89
C MET A 177 8.80 -10.54 28.85
N ILE A 178 8.53 -11.03 27.63
CA ILE A 178 9.49 -10.93 26.51
C ILE A 178 9.69 -9.46 26.10
N LEU A 179 8.60 -8.69 26.00
CA LEU A 179 8.67 -7.26 25.69
C LEU A 179 9.51 -6.50 26.72
N GLU A 180 9.26 -6.70 28.00
CA GLU A 180 10.02 -6.08 29.09
C GLU A 180 11.51 -6.43 29.00
N SER A 181 11.82 -7.71 28.73
CA SER A 181 13.21 -8.14 28.51
C SER A 181 13.86 -7.45 27.33
N LEU A 182 13.14 -7.26 26.20
CA LEU A 182 13.68 -6.54 25.04
C LEU A 182 13.92 -5.07 25.33
N LEU A 183 13.03 -4.42 26.08
CA LEU A 183 13.13 -2.99 26.42
C LEU A 183 14.15 -2.70 27.50
N SER A 184 14.55 -3.71 28.30
CA SER A 184 15.60 -3.56 29.31
C SER A 184 17.02 -3.53 28.73
N PHE A 185 17.22 -3.93 27.48
CA PHE A 185 18.56 -3.99 26.89
C PHE A 185 19.12 -2.63 26.49
N ASP A 186 18.27 -1.64 26.26
CA ASP A 186 18.73 -0.32 25.81
C ASP A 186 17.63 0.73 25.97
N ASP A 187 17.95 1.85 26.63
CA ASP A 187 16.99 2.93 26.89
C ASP A 187 16.51 3.62 25.62
N GLU A 188 17.34 3.71 24.57
CA GLU A 188 16.89 4.25 23.27
C GLU A 188 15.77 3.42 22.67
N LEU A 189 15.84 2.07 22.80
CA LEU A 189 14.80 1.19 22.32
C LEU A 189 13.49 1.38 23.10
N LYS A 190 13.61 1.51 24.42
CA LYS A 190 12.48 1.76 25.33
C LYS A 190 11.81 3.10 25.02
N HIS A 191 12.59 4.18 24.84
CA HIS A 191 12.06 5.49 24.51
C HIS A 191 11.36 5.51 23.13
N ALA A 192 11.97 4.88 22.12
CA ALA A 192 11.38 4.77 20.78
C ALA A 192 10.09 3.93 20.80
N TYR A 193 10.03 2.85 21.59
CA TYR A 193 8.83 2.04 21.77
C TYR A 193 7.70 2.84 22.43
N ASN A 194 7.98 3.55 23.51
CA ASN A 194 7.00 4.37 24.21
C ASN A 194 6.42 5.47 23.31
N ALA A 195 7.26 6.14 22.52
CA ALA A 195 6.79 7.13 21.56
C ALA A 195 5.88 6.52 20.47
N LYS A 196 6.16 5.29 20.03
CA LYS A 196 5.26 4.53 19.13
C LYS A 196 3.90 4.27 19.80
N GLU A 197 3.88 3.81 21.04
CA GLU A 197 2.62 3.54 21.77
C GLU A 197 1.79 4.82 21.94
N GLU A 198 2.40 5.94 22.28
CA GLU A 198 1.68 7.22 22.37
C GLU A 198 1.04 7.63 21.03
N TYR A 199 1.73 7.39 19.90
CA TYR A 199 1.11 7.60 18.59
C TYR A 199 -0.07 6.66 18.35
N LEU A 200 0.05 5.37 18.72
CA LEU A 200 -1.03 4.40 18.53
C LEU A 200 -2.26 4.74 19.37
N ILE A 201 -2.08 5.21 20.61
CA ILE A 201 -3.17 5.71 21.45
C ILE A 201 -3.84 6.93 20.79
N PHE A 202 -3.06 7.89 20.29
CA PHE A 202 -3.58 9.04 19.55
C PHE A 202 -4.36 8.64 18.30
N ASP A 203 -3.94 7.61 17.57
CA ASP A 203 -4.57 7.16 16.31
C ASP A 203 -5.84 6.31 16.55
N GLN A 204 -5.89 5.56 17.66
CA GLN A 204 -6.99 4.66 18.03
C GLN A 204 -8.11 5.44 18.78
N VAL A 205 -8.83 6.29 18.06
CA VAL A 205 -9.94 7.05 18.63
C VAL A 205 -11.24 6.71 17.93
N THR A 206 -12.34 6.78 18.68
CA THR A 206 -13.69 6.68 18.14
C THR A 206 -14.04 7.93 17.33
N LYS A 207 -15.16 7.87 16.60
CA LYS A 207 -15.67 9.02 15.84
C LYS A 207 -16.05 10.17 16.78
N GLU A 208 -16.66 9.85 17.91
CA GLU A 208 -17.11 10.82 18.94
C GLU A 208 -15.90 11.51 19.57
N GLU A 209 -14.88 10.76 19.94
CA GLU A 209 -13.62 11.32 20.49
C GLU A 209 -12.89 12.18 19.47
N ALA A 210 -12.86 11.76 18.20
CA ALA A 210 -12.23 12.53 17.13
C ALA A 210 -12.90 13.92 16.95
N ASN A 211 -14.21 14.01 17.16
CA ASN A 211 -14.95 15.26 17.04
C ASN A 211 -14.82 16.18 18.27
N ASN A 212 -14.60 15.60 19.46
CA ASN A 212 -14.66 16.30 20.73
C ASN A 212 -13.28 16.72 21.28
N SER A 213 -12.19 16.19 20.73
CA SER A 213 -10.85 16.45 21.24
C SER A 213 -10.09 17.49 20.39
N ASP A 214 -9.17 18.21 21.05
CA ASP A 214 -8.20 19.07 20.36
C ASP A 214 -7.08 18.22 19.72
N LYS A 215 -7.41 17.57 18.61
CA LYS A 215 -6.48 16.71 17.87
C LYS A 215 -5.20 17.43 17.44
N TRP A 216 -5.28 18.73 17.21
CA TRP A 216 -4.11 19.52 16.88
C TRP A 216 -3.13 19.60 18.04
N LYS A 217 -3.62 19.85 19.26
CA LYS A 217 -2.81 19.92 20.48
C LYS A 217 -2.26 18.53 20.84
N GLU A 218 -3.10 17.51 20.81
CA GLU A 218 -2.69 16.11 21.06
C GLU A 218 -1.58 15.69 20.12
N PHE A 219 -1.74 15.92 18.81
CA PHE A 219 -0.74 15.54 17.83
C PHE A 219 0.58 16.30 17.99
N ASN A 220 0.54 17.58 18.40
CA ASN A 220 1.74 18.32 18.75
C ASN A 220 2.50 17.67 19.92
N ASN A 221 1.77 17.17 20.93
CA ASN A 221 2.39 16.48 22.07
C ASN A 221 3.05 15.17 21.60
N VAL A 222 2.40 14.39 20.74
CA VAL A 222 3.00 13.19 20.13
C VAL A 222 4.27 13.53 19.38
N ILE A 223 4.28 14.58 18.53
CA ILE A 223 5.46 15.02 17.80
C ILE A 223 6.59 15.42 18.76
N LYS A 224 6.26 16.17 19.82
CA LYS A 224 7.24 16.55 20.86
C LYS A 224 7.82 15.32 21.54
N ARG A 225 7.00 14.29 21.83
CA ARG A 225 7.45 13.04 22.43
C ARG A 225 8.51 12.36 21.59
N PHE A 226 8.28 12.20 20.28
CA PHE A 226 9.29 11.65 19.37
C PHE A 226 10.58 12.45 19.33
N LYS A 227 10.52 13.78 19.42
CA LYS A 227 11.72 14.65 19.50
C LYS A 227 12.49 14.45 20.80
N HIS A 228 11.80 14.34 21.93
CA HIS A 228 12.40 14.23 23.25
C HIS A 228 13.04 12.86 23.53
N THR A 229 12.81 11.84 22.70
CA THR A 229 13.49 10.56 22.84
C THR A 229 14.99 10.64 22.66
N GLN A 230 15.49 11.67 21.97
CA GLN A 230 16.90 11.84 21.53
C GLN A 230 17.41 10.69 20.63
N VAL A 231 16.52 9.83 20.16
CA VAL A 231 16.82 8.71 19.24
C VAL A 231 16.71 9.21 17.80
N GLU A 232 17.74 9.05 16.99
CA GLU A 232 17.83 9.57 15.62
C GLU A 232 16.64 9.16 14.76
N GLU A 233 16.29 7.88 14.79
CA GLU A 233 15.18 7.33 14.04
C GLU A 233 13.83 7.92 14.47
N SER A 234 13.64 8.19 15.76
CA SER A 234 12.45 8.84 16.33
C SER A 234 12.37 10.31 15.94
N ILE A 235 13.48 11.02 15.96
CA ILE A 235 13.57 12.42 15.49
C ILE A 235 13.17 12.50 14.00
N SER A 236 13.63 11.55 13.17
CA SER A 236 13.22 11.45 11.77
C SER A 236 11.70 11.22 11.60
N VAL A 237 11.09 10.43 12.50
CA VAL A 237 9.61 10.30 12.54
C VAL A 237 8.98 11.65 12.85
N ALA A 238 9.43 12.36 13.89
CA ALA A 238 8.87 13.67 14.27
C ALA A 238 8.92 14.69 13.12
N GLN A 239 10.02 14.70 12.35
CA GLN A 239 10.16 15.57 11.17
C GLN A 239 9.11 15.22 10.10
N THR A 240 8.93 13.91 9.82
CA THR A 240 7.93 13.47 8.85
C THR A 240 6.51 13.78 9.31
N LEU A 241 6.17 13.50 10.58
CA LEU A 241 4.87 13.83 11.15
C LEU A 241 4.59 15.35 11.09
N SER A 242 5.60 16.18 11.34
CA SER A 242 5.48 17.63 11.23
C SER A 242 5.20 18.09 9.82
N SER A 243 5.86 17.49 8.80
CA SER A 243 5.69 17.85 7.38
C SER A 243 4.31 17.46 6.81
N TRP A 244 3.69 16.44 7.38
CA TRP A 244 2.40 15.90 6.95
C TRP A 244 1.28 16.15 7.98
N LYS A 245 1.48 17.11 8.88
CA LYS A 245 0.62 17.31 10.04
C LYS A 245 -0.85 17.53 9.66
N GLU A 246 -1.11 18.43 8.75
CA GLU A 246 -2.46 18.76 8.27
C GLU A 246 -3.15 17.51 7.69
N GLU A 247 -2.46 16.82 6.78
CA GLU A 247 -3.01 15.67 6.06
C GLU A 247 -3.19 14.44 6.97
N ILE A 248 -2.35 14.30 8.01
CA ILE A 248 -2.53 13.26 9.04
C ILE A 248 -3.73 13.59 9.91
N LEU A 249 -3.91 14.85 10.34
CA LEU A 249 -5.08 15.26 11.09
C LEU A 249 -6.38 15.09 10.29
N ASN A 250 -6.35 15.36 8.98
CA ASN A 250 -7.49 15.10 8.11
C ASN A 250 -7.85 13.61 8.04
N SER A 251 -6.94 12.67 8.39
CA SER A 251 -7.25 11.24 8.42
C SER A 251 -8.29 10.85 9.47
N PHE A 252 -8.62 11.73 10.39
CA PHE A 252 -9.71 11.53 11.38
C PHE A 252 -11.11 11.85 10.83
N ILE A 253 -11.24 12.16 9.53
CA ILE A 253 -12.52 12.37 8.88
C ILE A 253 -13.25 11.03 8.68
N TRP A 254 -14.50 10.98 9.10
CA TRP A 254 -15.38 9.82 9.00
C TRP A 254 -16.52 10.09 8.01
N ILE A 255 -16.82 9.13 7.15
CA ILE A 255 -17.96 9.18 6.22
C ILE A 255 -18.73 7.87 6.35
N ASN A 256 -20.04 7.97 6.56
CA ASN A 256 -20.93 6.80 6.75
C ASN A 256 -20.40 5.84 7.84
N ASN A 257 -20.00 6.37 9.00
CA ASN A 257 -19.42 5.63 10.11
C ASN A 257 -18.14 4.83 9.79
N ARG A 258 -17.45 5.20 8.71
CA ARG A 258 -16.13 4.64 8.36
C ARG A 258 -15.09 5.77 8.30
N ARG A 259 -13.99 5.60 9.00
CA ARG A 259 -12.80 6.43 8.82
C ARG A 259 -12.25 6.24 7.42
N ILE A 260 -11.90 7.34 6.74
CA ILE A 260 -11.34 7.25 5.39
C ILE A 260 -9.94 6.65 5.47
N SER A 261 -9.70 5.54 4.74
CA SER A 261 -8.41 4.87 4.68
C SER A 261 -8.23 4.10 3.36
N ASN A 262 -7.01 3.74 3.04
CA ASN A 262 -6.68 2.91 1.87
C ASN A 262 -6.82 1.39 2.11
N GLY A 263 -7.35 0.96 3.27
CA GLY A 263 -7.57 -0.45 3.56
C GLY A 263 -8.29 -1.22 2.43
N PRO A 264 -9.38 -0.69 1.82
CA PRO A 264 -10.01 -1.32 0.67
C PRO A 264 -9.11 -1.46 -0.56
N VAL A 265 -8.21 -0.48 -0.80
CA VAL A 265 -7.24 -0.53 -1.91
C VAL A 265 -6.20 -1.61 -1.66
N GLU A 266 -5.73 -1.77 -0.42
CA GLU A 266 -4.78 -2.81 -0.05
C GLU A 266 -5.34 -4.21 -0.32
N GLY A 267 -6.62 -4.44 0.00
CA GLY A 267 -7.34 -5.67 -0.36
C GLY A 267 -7.35 -5.91 -1.88
N LYS A 268 -7.61 -4.87 -2.67
CA LYS A 268 -7.54 -4.96 -4.15
C LYS A 268 -6.12 -5.21 -4.65
N ASN A 269 -5.13 -4.56 -4.09
CA ASN A 269 -3.72 -4.75 -4.44
C ASN A 269 -3.26 -6.21 -4.21
N ASN A 270 -3.74 -6.87 -3.15
CA ASN A 270 -3.45 -8.27 -2.90
C ASN A 270 -4.08 -9.19 -3.97
N TYR A 271 -5.28 -8.87 -4.43
CA TYR A 271 -5.92 -9.61 -5.51
C TYR A 271 -5.24 -9.37 -6.86
N ILE A 272 -4.85 -8.12 -7.15
CA ILE A 272 -4.09 -7.76 -8.35
C ILE A 272 -2.78 -8.55 -8.42
N LYS A 273 -2.06 -8.68 -7.31
CA LYS A 273 -0.84 -9.50 -7.23
C LYS A 273 -1.10 -10.95 -7.63
N LYS A 274 -2.23 -11.54 -7.21
CA LYS A 274 -2.63 -12.89 -7.62
C LYS A 274 -2.90 -12.99 -9.13
N ILE A 275 -3.61 -12.01 -9.71
CA ILE A 275 -3.86 -11.97 -11.16
C ILE A 275 -2.55 -11.92 -11.93
N LEU A 276 -1.63 -11.05 -11.52
CA LEU A 276 -0.33 -10.87 -12.18
C LEU A 276 0.57 -12.10 -12.03
N SER A 277 0.58 -12.72 -10.85
CA SER A 277 1.33 -13.95 -10.59
C SER A 277 0.81 -15.11 -11.46
N ASN A 278 -0.51 -15.30 -11.54
CA ASN A 278 -1.12 -16.36 -12.33
C ASN A 278 -1.00 -16.13 -13.85
N ALA A 279 -0.69 -14.91 -14.26
CA ALA A 279 -0.51 -14.58 -15.68
C ALA A 279 0.89 -14.90 -16.24
N ASN A 280 1.80 -15.43 -15.39
CA ASN A 280 3.14 -15.92 -15.77
C ASN A 280 3.92 -14.95 -16.70
N GLY A 281 4.06 -13.69 -16.28
CA GLY A 281 4.89 -12.72 -17.02
C GLY A 281 4.10 -11.79 -17.94
N MET A 282 2.94 -11.31 -17.53
CA MET A 282 2.19 -10.27 -18.25
C MET A 282 2.99 -8.96 -18.28
N THR A 283 3.48 -8.58 -19.47
CA THR A 283 4.30 -7.37 -19.70
C THR A 283 3.51 -6.24 -20.35
N ASN A 284 2.42 -6.56 -21.08
CA ASN A 284 1.57 -5.56 -21.71
C ASN A 284 0.67 -4.92 -20.65
N PHE A 285 0.99 -3.67 -20.28
CA PHE A 285 0.27 -2.95 -19.25
C PHE A 285 -1.21 -2.73 -19.60
N GLN A 286 -1.53 -2.38 -20.84
CA GLN A 286 -2.92 -2.13 -21.25
C GLN A 286 -3.80 -3.39 -21.12
N ARG A 287 -3.27 -4.54 -21.48
CA ARG A 287 -3.96 -5.84 -21.29
C ARG A 287 -4.11 -6.17 -19.80
N ALA A 288 -3.07 -5.93 -19.02
CA ALA A 288 -3.12 -6.15 -17.58
C ALA A 288 -4.17 -5.24 -16.93
N ARG A 289 -4.16 -3.94 -17.26
CA ARG A 289 -5.14 -2.97 -16.79
C ARG A 289 -6.57 -3.41 -17.11
N ASN A 290 -6.85 -3.74 -18.38
CA ASN A 290 -8.18 -4.17 -18.79
C ASN A 290 -8.62 -5.45 -18.05
N ARG A 291 -7.73 -6.44 -17.90
CA ARG A 291 -8.02 -7.67 -17.16
C ARG A 291 -8.29 -7.43 -15.69
N ILE A 292 -7.51 -6.55 -15.05
CA ILE A 292 -7.71 -6.19 -13.65
C ILE A 292 -9.05 -5.48 -13.48
N LEU A 293 -9.33 -4.46 -14.27
CA LEU A 293 -10.60 -3.73 -14.21
C LEU A 293 -11.78 -4.68 -14.47
N TYR A 294 -11.69 -5.55 -15.48
CA TYR A 294 -12.69 -6.55 -15.77
C TYR A 294 -12.97 -7.48 -14.59
N SER A 295 -11.94 -8.03 -13.99
CA SER A 295 -12.10 -9.00 -12.89
C SER A 295 -12.55 -8.36 -11.57
N GLN A 296 -12.18 -7.10 -11.32
CA GLN A 296 -12.46 -6.43 -10.05
C GLN A 296 -13.78 -5.68 -10.01
N ASN A 297 -14.27 -5.20 -11.15
CA ASN A 297 -15.53 -4.46 -11.27
C ASN A 297 -16.62 -5.25 -11.98
N LYS A 298 -16.58 -6.55 -11.94
CA LYS A 298 -17.28 -7.50 -12.80
C LYS A 298 -18.80 -7.34 -12.96
N TYR A 299 -19.49 -6.56 -12.15
CA TYR A 299 -20.95 -6.45 -12.22
C TYR A 299 -21.47 -5.15 -12.87
N GLU A 300 -20.59 -4.13 -13.07
CA GLU A 300 -21.06 -2.82 -13.50
C GLU A 300 -20.30 -2.24 -14.69
N THR A 301 -19.20 -2.88 -15.13
CA THR A 301 -18.21 -2.19 -15.94
C THR A 301 -18.16 -2.60 -17.38
N TYR A 302 -18.86 -3.67 -17.78
CA TYR A 302 -18.57 -4.34 -19.05
C TYR A 302 -19.76 -4.44 -19.98
N SER A 303 -19.53 -4.04 -21.22
CA SER A 303 -20.41 -4.36 -22.35
C SER A 303 -19.66 -5.22 -23.35
N MET A 304 -20.32 -6.22 -23.88
CA MET A 304 -19.88 -6.96 -25.06
C MET A 304 -20.33 -6.19 -26.29
N ASN A 305 -19.41 -5.60 -27.02
CA ASN A 305 -19.70 -4.87 -28.24
C ASN A 305 -18.92 -5.48 -29.41
N GLU A 306 -19.55 -5.60 -30.55
CA GLU A 306 -18.84 -5.89 -31.80
C GLU A 306 -17.99 -4.69 -32.19
N HIS A 307 -16.67 -4.84 -32.21
CA HIS A 307 -15.84 -3.66 -32.45
C HIS A 307 -14.62 -3.80 -33.33
N LYS A 308 -14.43 -2.70 -34.06
CA LYS A 308 -13.40 -2.48 -35.09
C LYS A 308 -11.99 -2.16 -34.59
N ASN A 309 -11.81 -1.82 -33.32
CA ASN A 309 -10.50 -1.39 -32.81
C ASN A 309 -9.72 -2.53 -32.14
N LYS A 310 -8.84 -3.16 -32.89
CA LYS A 310 -7.86 -4.13 -32.37
C LYS A 310 -6.80 -3.39 -31.58
N ILE A 311 -6.48 -3.90 -30.38
CA ILE A 311 -5.28 -3.45 -29.66
C ILE A 311 -4.07 -3.81 -30.52
N LYS A 312 -3.27 -2.81 -30.91
CA LYS A 312 -2.04 -3.06 -31.69
C LYS A 312 -1.12 -3.97 -30.89
N ARG A 313 -0.74 -5.09 -31.46
CA ARG A 313 0.26 -5.98 -30.86
C ARG A 313 1.61 -5.28 -30.91
N THR A 314 2.21 -5.06 -29.74
CA THR A 314 3.60 -4.60 -29.62
C THR A 314 4.50 -5.84 -29.68
N GLY A 315 4.94 -6.22 -30.84
CA GLY A 315 5.86 -7.33 -31.07
C GLY A 315 5.92 -7.68 -32.55
N ASN A 316 7.06 -8.12 -33.04
CA ASN A 316 7.19 -8.60 -34.40
C ASN A 316 6.25 -9.77 -34.64
N PRO A 317 5.49 -9.78 -35.76
CA PRO A 317 4.68 -10.94 -36.09
C PRO A 317 5.62 -12.16 -36.20
N ARG A 318 5.34 -13.21 -35.43
CA ARG A 318 6.02 -14.49 -35.64
C ARG A 318 5.77 -14.90 -37.07
N GLY A 319 6.83 -15.10 -37.85
CA GLY A 319 6.73 -15.53 -39.22
C GLY A 319 5.85 -16.79 -39.33
N ALA A 320 5.12 -16.92 -40.43
CA ALA A 320 4.28 -18.09 -40.68
C ALA A 320 5.11 -19.35 -40.57
N TYR A 321 4.67 -20.30 -39.75
CA TYR A 321 5.31 -21.61 -39.62
C TYR A 321 5.18 -22.33 -40.95
N LYS A 322 6.24 -22.37 -41.75
CA LYS A 322 6.24 -23.18 -42.97
C LYS A 322 6.29 -24.66 -42.57
N LYS A 323 5.13 -25.33 -42.66
CA LYS A 323 5.07 -26.78 -42.58
C LYS A 323 5.90 -27.35 -43.74
N THR A 324 7.09 -27.86 -43.48
CA THR A 324 7.85 -28.67 -44.41
C THR A 324 7.05 -29.96 -44.64
N LYS A 325 6.47 -30.11 -45.81
CA LYS A 325 5.92 -31.40 -46.23
C LYS A 325 7.07 -32.39 -46.40
N ILE A 326 7.17 -33.36 -45.50
CA ILE A 326 8.04 -34.52 -45.70
C ILE A 326 7.33 -35.41 -46.70
N VAL A 327 7.80 -35.39 -47.95
CA VAL A 327 7.40 -36.37 -48.96
C VAL A 327 8.20 -37.64 -48.64
N LYS A 328 7.52 -38.66 -48.11
CA LYS A 328 8.10 -40.01 -48.01
C LYS A 328 7.98 -40.65 -49.39
N THR A 329 9.10 -40.75 -50.13
CA THR A 329 9.23 -41.62 -51.28
C THR A 329 9.47 -43.03 -50.76
N TYR A 330 8.51 -43.93 -50.99
CA TYR A 330 8.73 -45.37 -50.84
C TYR A 330 9.41 -45.87 -52.10
N LYS A 331 10.56 -46.56 -51.95
CA LYS A 331 11.12 -47.46 -52.93
C LYS A 331 10.70 -48.86 -52.61
#